data_9c868ce3b6a5e05d3a42060b1d0cdd87
#
_entry.id   9c868ce3b6a5e05d3a42060b1d0cdd87
#
_cell.length_a   1.000
_cell.length_b   1.000
_cell.length_c   1.000
_cell.angle_alpha   90.00
_cell.angle_beta   90.00
_cell.angle_gamma   90.00
#
_symmetry.space_group_name_H-M   'P 1'
#
loop_
_entity.id
_entity.type
_entity.pdbx_description
1 polymer ?
#
loop_
_entity_poly.entity_id
_entity_poly.type
_entity_poly.pdbx_seq_one_letter_code
_entity_poly.pdbx_strand_id
1 'polypeptide(L)'
;MPFTISHVAAVVPFSRPLARWRLLSATIIGSMVPDFGFLMPWRPARIETHSAIALLTFCLPVGLATFWIFQRMIKTAVMEVLPDHTYSRWRPLAAPADLWSLKQWVLAALGILGGAITHLVWDAFTHEGARGVRMIPALDDPVVDIAGHRLMGARLLEDVSSLVGLAVVLVVIIYGLRRDSGPEEAPVRALRPRERHVWILTYAVTASLLAGLFLVMRRPSHVFGHSIAFMIGNIAIATLRGCAAALILVSVGLSVRLRANPFWSARNEST
;
A
#
# COMPACT_ATOMS: atom_id res chain seq x y z
N MET A 1 10.04 -9.47 8.62
CA MET A 1 8.78 -9.02 7.99
C MET A 1 9.12 -8.51 6.62
N PRO A 2 8.58 -9.10 5.57
CA PRO A 2 8.74 -8.55 4.24
C PRO A 2 8.09 -7.17 4.21
N PHE A 3 8.59 -6.31 3.35
CA PHE A 3 7.95 -5.02 3.13
C PHE A 3 6.61 -5.27 2.46
N THR A 4 5.50 -4.95 3.13
CA THR A 4 4.13 -5.10 2.61
C THR A 4 3.97 -4.64 1.16
N ILE A 5 4.67 -3.56 0.79
CA ILE A 5 4.67 -2.99 -0.57
C ILE A 5 5.29 -3.96 -1.60
N SER A 6 6.21 -4.84 -1.21
CA SER A 6 6.84 -5.79 -2.14
C SER A 6 5.85 -6.80 -2.73
N HIS A 7 4.77 -7.14 -2.01
CA HIS A 7 3.71 -8.02 -2.50
C HIS A 7 2.97 -7.45 -3.72
N VAL A 8 2.98 -6.13 -3.92
CA VAL A 8 2.44 -5.50 -5.14
C VAL A 8 3.16 -5.99 -6.39
N ALA A 9 4.42 -6.42 -6.29
CA ALA A 9 5.18 -6.95 -7.42
C ALA A 9 4.48 -8.17 -8.07
N ALA A 10 3.78 -8.99 -7.29
CA ALA A 10 3.01 -10.13 -7.81
C ALA A 10 1.84 -9.70 -8.71
N VAL A 11 1.35 -8.46 -8.56
CA VAL A 11 0.25 -7.90 -9.35
C VAL A 11 0.75 -7.27 -10.66
N VAL A 12 2.02 -6.83 -10.70
CA VAL A 12 2.61 -6.09 -11.83
C VAL A 12 2.48 -6.82 -13.17
N PRO A 13 2.77 -8.13 -13.30
CA PRO A 13 2.62 -8.85 -14.57
C PRO A 13 1.19 -8.81 -15.14
N PHE A 14 0.20 -8.72 -14.27
CA PHE A 14 -1.23 -8.69 -14.61
C PHE A 14 -1.82 -7.28 -14.67
N SER A 15 -0.99 -6.24 -14.52
CA SER A 15 -1.47 -4.84 -14.40
C SER A 15 -2.32 -4.39 -15.58
N ARG A 16 -1.95 -4.75 -16.82
CA ARG A 16 -2.71 -4.37 -18.03
C ARG A 16 -4.11 -4.97 -18.08
N PRO A 17 -4.30 -6.30 -17.97
CA PRO A 17 -5.64 -6.90 -17.94
C PRO A 17 -6.45 -6.41 -16.72
N LEU A 18 -5.83 -6.30 -15.54
CA LEU A 18 -6.51 -5.81 -14.34
C LEU A 18 -6.97 -4.36 -14.50
N ALA A 19 -6.18 -3.49 -15.14
CA ALA A 19 -6.59 -2.11 -15.43
C ALA A 19 -7.78 -2.07 -16.40
N ARG A 20 -7.75 -2.89 -17.46
CA ARG A 20 -8.86 -3.01 -18.42
C ARG A 20 -10.19 -3.41 -17.76
N TRP A 21 -10.13 -4.30 -16.78
CA TRP A 21 -11.30 -4.76 -16.02
C TRP A 21 -11.62 -3.90 -14.79
N ARG A 22 -10.89 -2.78 -14.59
CA ARG A 22 -11.02 -1.90 -13.42
C ARG A 22 -10.74 -2.59 -12.06
N LEU A 23 -9.98 -3.67 -12.09
CA LEU A 23 -9.61 -4.48 -10.92
C LEU A 23 -8.28 -4.04 -10.28
N LEU A 24 -7.43 -3.30 -11.01
CA LEU A 24 -6.03 -3.05 -10.63
C LEU A 24 -5.89 -2.47 -9.22
N SER A 25 -6.61 -1.39 -8.91
CA SER A 25 -6.52 -0.77 -7.57
C SER A 25 -6.96 -1.72 -6.45
N ALA A 26 -8.03 -2.48 -6.69
CA ALA A 26 -8.54 -3.45 -5.72
C ALA A 26 -7.55 -4.60 -5.50
N THR A 27 -6.93 -5.12 -6.57
CA THR A 27 -5.94 -6.20 -6.49
C THR A 27 -4.65 -5.74 -5.79
N ILE A 28 -4.18 -4.50 -6.07
CA ILE A 28 -3.03 -3.91 -5.36
C ILE A 28 -3.34 -3.77 -3.87
N ILE A 29 -4.51 -3.23 -3.50
CA ILE A 29 -4.94 -3.15 -2.11
C ILE A 29 -5.00 -4.54 -1.50
N GLY A 30 -5.63 -5.50 -2.18
CA GLY A 30 -5.74 -6.89 -1.73
C GLY A 30 -4.39 -7.53 -1.42
N SER A 31 -3.37 -7.31 -2.27
CA SER A 31 -2.02 -7.85 -2.05
C SER A 31 -1.29 -7.27 -0.82
N MET A 32 -1.82 -6.21 -0.22
CA MET A 32 -1.26 -5.59 0.99
C MET A 32 -2.13 -5.82 2.24
N VAL A 33 -3.43 -6.05 2.07
CA VAL A 33 -4.41 -6.08 3.17
C VAL A 33 -4.10 -7.08 4.28
N PRO A 34 -3.59 -8.32 4.04
CA PRO A 34 -3.26 -9.22 5.15
C PRO A 34 -2.31 -8.57 6.18
N ASP A 35 -1.41 -7.72 5.73
CA ASP A 35 -0.48 -6.98 6.59
C ASP A 35 -1.07 -5.75 7.28
N PHE A 36 -2.26 -5.29 6.91
CA PHE A 36 -2.87 -4.12 7.53
C PHE A 36 -3.21 -4.31 9.01
N GLY A 37 -3.18 -5.54 9.51
CA GLY A 37 -3.18 -5.80 10.95
C GLY A 37 -2.09 -5.03 11.71
N PHE A 38 -0.93 -4.74 11.08
CA PHE A 38 0.12 -3.92 11.67
C PHE A 38 -0.25 -2.45 11.81
N LEU A 39 -1.17 -1.96 10.99
CA LEU A 39 -1.68 -0.59 11.07
C LEU A 39 -2.70 -0.43 12.20
N MET A 40 -3.33 -1.50 12.63
CA MET A 40 -4.40 -1.46 13.63
C MET A 40 -3.84 -1.32 15.05
N PRO A 41 -4.49 -0.52 15.92
CA PRO A 41 -4.01 -0.30 17.29
C PRO A 41 -4.06 -1.57 18.14
N TRP A 42 -5.04 -2.45 17.93
CA TRP A 42 -5.22 -3.71 18.68
C TRP A 42 -4.37 -4.88 18.18
N ARG A 43 -3.68 -4.73 17.03
CA ARG A 43 -2.80 -5.75 16.45
C ARG A 43 -3.41 -7.16 16.46
N PRO A 44 -4.30 -7.47 15.53
CA PRO A 44 -4.88 -8.80 15.41
C PRO A 44 -3.77 -9.86 15.28
N ALA A 45 -4.02 -11.07 15.78
CA ALA A 45 -3.09 -12.17 15.65
C ALA A 45 -2.91 -12.54 14.16
N ARG A 46 -1.72 -13.06 13.79
CA ARG A 46 -1.44 -13.43 12.40
C ARG A 46 -2.49 -14.40 11.83
N ILE A 47 -2.98 -15.34 12.62
CA ILE A 47 -4.03 -16.29 12.20
C ILE A 47 -5.32 -15.56 11.79
N GLU A 48 -5.63 -14.42 12.40
CA GLU A 48 -6.82 -13.61 12.12
C GLU A 48 -6.69 -12.80 10.84
N THR A 49 -5.49 -12.65 10.29
CA THR A 49 -5.21 -11.85 9.08
C THR A 49 -4.67 -12.68 7.92
N HIS A 50 -4.02 -13.83 8.18
CA HIS A 50 -3.28 -14.65 7.19
C HIS A 50 -3.82 -16.09 7.08
N SER A 51 -5.06 -16.35 7.44
CA SER A 51 -5.71 -17.66 7.22
C SER A 51 -6.69 -17.63 6.05
N ALA A 52 -7.10 -18.80 5.58
CA ALA A 52 -8.14 -18.90 4.54
C ALA A 52 -9.46 -18.24 4.96
N ILE A 53 -9.81 -18.35 6.26
CA ILE A 53 -11.00 -17.69 6.83
C ILE A 53 -10.80 -16.17 6.85
N ALA A 54 -9.59 -15.71 7.15
CA ALA A 54 -9.24 -14.29 7.16
C ALA A 54 -9.46 -13.60 5.82
N LEU A 55 -9.41 -14.31 4.70
CA LEU A 55 -9.77 -13.75 3.39
C LEU A 55 -11.16 -13.10 3.41
N LEU A 56 -12.12 -13.74 4.08
CA LEU A 56 -13.50 -13.25 4.16
C LEU A 56 -13.75 -12.38 5.40
N THR A 57 -13.15 -12.72 6.54
CA THR A 57 -13.46 -12.07 7.83
C THR A 57 -12.63 -10.81 8.09
N PHE A 58 -11.43 -10.71 7.50
CA PHE A 58 -10.52 -9.59 7.66
C PHE A 58 -10.18 -8.92 6.31
N CYS A 59 -9.61 -9.69 5.36
CA CYS A 59 -9.08 -9.09 4.13
C CYS A 59 -10.17 -8.45 3.27
N LEU A 60 -11.32 -9.10 3.14
CA LEU A 60 -12.42 -8.57 2.33
C LEU A 60 -13.01 -7.28 2.94
N PRO A 61 -13.48 -7.24 4.20
CA PRO A 61 -14.08 -6.02 4.74
C PRO A 61 -13.06 -4.87 4.87
N VAL A 62 -11.84 -5.13 5.35
CA VAL A 62 -10.80 -4.12 5.45
C VAL A 62 -10.35 -3.64 4.06
N GLY A 63 -10.23 -4.55 3.11
CA GLY A 63 -9.91 -4.23 1.72
C GLY A 63 -10.95 -3.36 1.04
N LEU A 64 -12.25 -3.67 1.22
CA LEU A 64 -13.36 -2.86 0.66
C LEU A 64 -13.41 -1.47 1.29
N ALA A 65 -13.22 -1.36 2.61
CA ALA A 65 -13.14 -0.07 3.29
C ALA A 65 -11.94 0.75 2.77
N THR A 66 -10.77 0.12 2.64
CA THR A 66 -9.56 0.76 2.08
C THR A 66 -9.77 1.18 0.62
N PHE A 67 -10.40 0.32 -0.20
CA PHE A 67 -10.73 0.63 -1.58
C PHE A 67 -11.65 1.85 -1.68
N TRP A 68 -12.68 1.95 -0.83
CA TRP A 68 -13.56 3.10 -0.77
C TRP A 68 -12.80 4.39 -0.40
N ILE A 69 -11.99 4.36 0.67
CA ILE A 69 -11.16 5.49 1.10
C ILE A 69 -10.21 5.91 -0.03
N PHE A 70 -9.56 4.94 -0.66
CA PHE A 70 -8.65 5.19 -1.78
C PHE A 70 -9.35 5.88 -2.94
N GLN A 71 -10.48 5.37 -3.40
CA GLN A 71 -11.20 5.92 -4.55
C GLN A 71 -11.82 7.29 -4.27
N ARG A 72 -12.32 7.52 -3.05
CA ARG A 72 -13.03 8.76 -2.70
C ARG A 72 -12.13 9.91 -2.26
N MET A 73 -10.96 9.59 -1.72
CA MET A 73 -10.12 10.58 -1.05
C MET A 73 -8.68 10.55 -1.55
N ILE A 74 -7.98 9.41 -1.38
CA ILE A 74 -6.54 9.33 -1.60
C ILE A 74 -6.19 9.53 -3.08
N LYS A 75 -6.89 8.85 -3.96
CA LYS A 75 -6.62 8.86 -5.41
C LYS A 75 -6.65 10.27 -5.98
N THR A 76 -7.70 11.03 -5.68
CA THR A 76 -7.87 12.41 -6.12
C THR A 76 -6.80 13.33 -5.52
N ALA A 77 -6.53 13.19 -4.22
CA ALA A 77 -5.54 14.00 -3.52
C ALA A 77 -4.13 13.77 -4.10
N VAL A 78 -3.76 12.50 -4.27
CA VAL A 78 -2.46 12.13 -4.87
C VAL A 78 -2.33 12.69 -6.29
N MET A 79 -3.36 12.54 -7.11
CA MET A 79 -3.34 13.08 -8.47
C MET A 79 -3.13 14.59 -8.50
N GLU A 80 -3.77 15.35 -7.62
CA GLU A 80 -3.65 16.81 -7.59
C GLU A 80 -2.27 17.32 -7.14
N VAL A 81 -1.49 16.53 -6.41
CA VAL A 81 -0.14 16.92 -5.99
C VAL A 81 0.96 16.45 -6.94
N LEU A 82 0.66 15.54 -7.90
CA LEU A 82 1.65 15.06 -8.86
C LEU A 82 2.12 16.17 -9.81
N PRO A 83 3.37 16.11 -10.35
CA PRO A 83 3.83 16.97 -11.44
C PRO A 83 2.92 16.87 -12.66
N ASP A 84 2.86 17.96 -13.48
CA ASP A 84 1.89 18.05 -14.57
C ASP A 84 2.07 16.95 -15.63
N HIS A 85 3.32 16.62 -16.00
CA HIS A 85 3.61 15.53 -16.94
C HIS A 85 3.15 14.16 -16.42
N THR A 86 3.23 13.93 -15.12
CA THR A 86 2.77 12.68 -14.49
C THR A 86 1.26 12.65 -14.40
N TYR A 87 0.64 13.77 -14.07
CA TYR A 87 -0.80 13.90 -13.99
C TYR A 87 -1.48 13.56 -15.30
N SER A 88 -1.09 14.24 -16.40
CA SER A 88 -1.68 14.04 -17.73
C SER A 88 -1.67 12.56 -18.11
N ARG A 89 -0.54 11.90 -17.88
CA ARG A 89 -0.37 10.50 -18.19
C ARG A 89 -1.23 9.56 -17.34
N TRP A 90 -1.34 9.84 -16.03
CA TRP A 90 -2.06 8.95 -15.11
C TRP A 90 -3.54 9.28 -15.00
N ARG A 91 -3.96 10.41 -15.58
CA ARG A 91 -5.35 10.85 -15.63
C ARG A 91 -6.33 9.76 -16.09
N PRO A 92 -6.08 8.96 -17.14
CA PRO A 92 -6.99 7.88 -17.53
C PRO A 92 -7.15 6.80 -16.46
N LEU A 93 -6.09 6.54 -15.66
CA LEU A 93 -6.14 5.61 -14.53
C LEU A 93 -6.74 6.25 -13.28
N ALA A 94 -6.77 7.58 -13.23
CA ALA A 94 -7.29 8.35 -12.11
C ALA A 94 -8.81 8.49 -12.11
N ALA A 95 -9.50 8.11 -13.20
CA ALA A 95 -10.96 8.13 -13.24
C ALA A 95 -11.52 7.41 -11.99
N PRO A 96 -12.43 8.04 -11.23
CA PRO A 96 -13.03 7.44 -10.05
C PRO A 96 -13.82 6.19 -10.45
N ALA A 97 -13.82 5.20 -9.56
CA ALA A 97 -14.70 4.05 -9.71
C ALA A 97 -16.16 4.51 -9.48
N ASP A 98 -17.09 3.93 -10.21
CA ASP A 98 -18.51 4.12 -9.95
C ASP A 98 -18.90 3.36 -8.67
N LEU A 99 -18.81 4.05 -7.54
CA LEU A 99 -19.09 3.47 -6.21
C LEU A 99 -20.61 3.28 -5.96
N TRP A 100 -21.47 3.67 -6.87
CA TRP A 100 -22.91 3.41 -6.82
C TRP A 100 -23.27 2.09 -7.52
N SER A 101 -22.36 1.55 -8.34
CA SER A 101 -22.58 0.31 -9.08
C SER A 101 -22.25 -0.93 -8.23
N LEU A 102 -23.24 -1.81 -8.05
CA LEU A 102 -23.01 -3.13 -7.41
C LEU A 102 -21.94 -3.94 -8.17
N LYS A 103 -21.93 -3.85 -9.50
CA LYS A 103 -20.91 -4.50 -10.34
C LYS A 103 -19.50 -4.06 -9.93
N GLN A 104 -19.28 -2.77 -9.65
CA GLN A 104 -17.98 -2.25 -9.23
C GLN A 104 -17.55 -2.82 -7.87
N TRP A 105 -18.48 -2.99 -6.93
CA TRP A 105 -18.18 -3.59 -5.62
C TRP A 105 -17.87 -5.09 -5.74
N VAL A 106 -18.58 -5.82 -6.59
CA VAL A 106 -18.26 -7.23 -6.87
C VAL A 106 -16.87 -7.35 -7.50
N LEU A 107 -16.56 -6.51 -8.49
CA LEU A 107 -15.22 -6.49 -9.09
C LEU A 107 -14.14 -6.11 -8.04
N ALA A 108 -14.41 -5.13 -7.18
CA ALA A 108 -13.50 -4.77 -6.10
C ALA A 108 -13.28 -5.94 -5.14
N ALA A 109 -14.33 -6.64 -4.73
CA ALA A 109 -14.24 -7.82 -3.88
C ALA A 109 -13.38 -8.93 -4.52
N LEU A 110 -13.61 -9.24 -5.79
CA LEU A 110 -12.80 -10.22 -6.54
C LEU A 110 -11.33 -9.79 -6.65
N GLY A 111 -11.07 -8.51 -6.93
CA GLY A 111 -9.71 -7.96 -6.97
C GLY A 111 -9.00 -8.07 -5.61
N ILE A 112 -9.69 -7.69 -4.53
CA ILE A 112 -9.15 -7.77 -3.17
C ILE A 112 -8.83 -9.22 -2.79
N LEU A 113 -9.77 -10.14 -3.02
CA LEU A 113 -9.54 -11.55 -2.72
C LEU A 113 -8.39 -12.14 -3.55
N GLY A 114 -8.36 -11.84 -4.85
CA GLY A 114 -7.27 -12.26 -5.73
C GLY A 114 -5.90 -11.74 -5.25
N GLY A 115 -5.81 -10.46 -4.90
CA GLY A 115 -4.61 -9.87 -4.34
C GLY A 115 -4.21 -10.49 -2.99
N ALA A 116 -5.17 -10.69 -2.07
CA ALA A 116 -4.90 -11.30 -0.78
C ALA A 116 -4.43 -12.77 -0.92
N ILE A 117 -4.97 -13.50 -1.89
CA ILE A 117 -4.50 -14.86 -2.20
C ILE A 117 -3.04 -14.84 -2.67
N THR A 118 -2.65 -13.91 -3.56
CA THR A 118 -1.24 -13.81 -3.99
C THR A 118 -0.31 -13.54 -2.81
N HIS A 119 -0.72 -12.70 -1.86
CA HIS A 119 0.02 -12.44 -0.63
C HIS A 119 0.17 -13.72 0.22
N LEU A 120 -0.93 -14.40 0.53
CA LEU A 120 -0.91 -15.60 1.35
C LEU A 120 -0.09 -16.72 0.70
N VAL A 121 -0.16 -16.86 -0.62
CA VAL A 121 0.66 -17.84 -1.37
C VAL A 121 2.14 -17.49 -1.25
N TRP A 122 2.50 -16.22 -1.41
CA TRP A 122 3.90 -15.78 -1.23
C TRP A 122 4.41 -16.09 0.17
N ASP A 123 3.65 -15.71 1.19
CA ASP A 123 3.98 -15.94 2.59
C ASP A 123 4.08 -17.43 2.96
N ALA A 124 3.33 -18.30 2.27
CA ALA A 124 3.41 -19.73 2.50
C ALA A 124 4.80 -20.31 2.20
N PHE A 125 5.60 -19.67 1.34
CA PHE A 125 6.95 -20.12 0.96
C PHE A 125 8.08 -19.29 1.60
N THR A 126 7.77 -18.16 2.23
CA THR A 126 8.78 -17.23 2.75
C THR A 126 8.80 -17.13 4.27
N HIS A 127 7.78 -17.65 4.96
CA HIS A 127 7.74 -17.60 6.42
C HIS A 127 8.08 -18.94 7.06
N GLU A 128 8.99 -18.93 8.01
CA GLU A 128 9.40 -20.12 8.77
C GLU A 128 8.17 -20.84 9.36
N GLY A 129 8.15 -22.17 9.25
CA GLY A 129 7.07 -23.00 9.69
C GLY A 129 5.77 -22.92 8.86
N ALA A 130 5.74 -22.15 7.79
CA ALA A 130 4.61 -22.12 6.87
C ALA A 130 4.49 -23.41 6.04
N ARG A 131 3.29 -23.67 5.51
CA ARG A 131 3.01 -24.94 4.80
C ARG A 131 3.93 -25.17 3.60
N GLY A 132 4.15 -24.15 2.77
CA GLY A 132 5.01 -24.26 1.58
C GLY A 132 6.47 -24.49 1.94
N VAL A 133 6.96 -23.86 3.03
CA VAL A 133 8.32 -24.07 3.55
C VAL A 133 8.52 -25.52 3.94
N ARG A 134 7.59 -26.11 4.69
CA ARG A 134 7.66 -27.53 5.10
C ARG A 134 7.59 -28.53 3.94
N MET A 135 7.10 -28.12 2.79
CA MET A 135 7.06 -28.96 1.58
C MET A 135 8.39 -28.97 0.80
N ILE A 136 9.29 -28.02 1.08
CA ILE A 136 10.55 -27.84 0.34
C ILE A 136 11.70 -27.84 1.37
N PRO A 137 12.41 -28.97 1.58
CA PRO A 137 13.47 -29.08 2.58
C PRO A 137 14.50 -27.96 2.52
N ALA A 138 14.90 -27.52 1.32
CA ALA A 138 15.86 -26.42 1.16
C ALA A 138 15.40 -25.07 1.74
N LEU A 139 14.10 -24.89 1.99
CA LEU A 139 13.57 -23.70 2.66
C LEU A 139 13.53 -23.87 4.19
N ASP A 140 13.37 -25.11 4.66
CA ASP A 140 13.29 -25.42 6.10
C ASP A 140 14.68 -25.68 6.71
N ASP A 141 15.68 -25.89 5.87
CA ASP A 141 17.07 -26.11 6.29
C ASP A 141 17.86 -24.80 6.42
N PRO A 142 18.86 -24.75 7.32
CA PRO A 142 19.78 -23.61 7.42
C PRO A 142 20.71 -23.57 6.19
N VAL A 143 20.69 -22.45 5.48
CA VAL A 143 21.55 -22.20 4.31
C VAL A 143 22.90 -21.63 4.70
N VAL A 144 22.94 -20.82 5.77
CA VAL A 144 24.17 -20.17 6.29
C VAL A 144 24.18 -20.20 7.80
N ASP A 145 25.33 -20.49 8.38
CA ASP A 145 25.58 -20.34 9.82
C ASP A 145 26.71 -19.32 10.00
N ILE A 146 26.37 -18.15 10.57
CA ILE A 146 27.33 -17.09 10.87
C ILE A 146 27.38 -16.91 12.38
N ALA A 147 28.47 -17.32 13.00
CA ALA A 147 28.70 -17.18 14.44
C ALA A 147 27.56 -17.75 15.31
N GLY A 148 27.01 -18.90 14.94
CA GLY A 148 25.92 -19.56 15.64
C GLY A 148 24.52 -19.04 15.31
N HIS A 149 24.42 -18.04 14.42
CA HIS A 149 23.13 -17.57 13.88
C HIS A 149 22.83 -18.32 12.59
N ARG A 150 21.86 -19.24 12.65
CA ARG A 150 21.42 -20.03 11.51
C ARG A 150 20.40 -19.23 10.68
N LEU A 151 20.73 -18.95 9.43
CA LEU A 151 19.84 -18.34 8.47
C LEU A 151 19.12 -19.43 7.69
N MET A 152 17.80 -19.58 7.93
CA MET A 152 16.96 -20.56 7.24
C MET A 152 16.70 -20.13 5.80
N GLY A 153 16.55 -21.11 4.89
CA GLY A 153 16.27 -20.85 3.48
C GLY A 153 15.02 -20.00 3.25
N ALA A 154 13.95 -20.25 4.00
CA ALA A 154 12.72 -19.44 3.97
C ALA A 154 12.99 -17.98 4.32
N ARG A 155 13.80 -17.71 5.34
CA ARG A 155 14.16 -16.36 5.77
C ARG A 155 14.98 -15.62 4.70
N LEU A 156 15.95 -16.32 4.10
CA LEU A 156 16.73 -15.77 2.99
C LEU A 156 15.80 -15.45 1.79
N LEU A 157 14.89 -16.36 1.45
CA LEU A 157 13.91 -16.14 0.39
C LEU A 157 12.98 -14.95 0.72
N GLU A 158 12.53 -14.81 1.97
CA GLU A 158 11.74 -13.67 2.45
C GLU A 158 12.48 -12.35 2.20
N ASP A 159 13.73 -12.24 2.64
CA ASP A 159 14.50 -11.00 2.55
C ASP A 159 14.85 -10.67 1.08
N VAL A 160 15.33 -11.64 0.30
CA VAL A 160 15.67 -11.46 -1.13
C VAL A 160 14.42 -11.12 -1.96
N SER A 161 13.33 -11.87 -1.80
CA SER A 161 12.11 -11.62 -2.56
C SER A 161 11.46 -10.29 -2.20
N SER A 162 11.62 -9.83 -0.94
CA SER A 162 11.15 -8.50 -0.51
C SER A 162 11.94 -7.38 -1.19
N LEU A 163 13.27 -7.51 -1.27
CA LEU A 163 14.11 -6.53 -1.96
C LEU A 163 13.82 -6.51 -3.46
N VAL A 164 13.72 -7.67 -4.10
CA VAL A 164 13.38 -7.79 -5.53
C VAL A 164 11.99 -7.22 -5.79
N GLY A 165 11.00 -7.57 -4.98
CA GLY A 165 9.63 -7.07 -5.12
C GLY A 165 9.57 -5.55 -4.99
N LEU A 166 10.26 -4.97 -3.99
CA LEU A 166 10.36 -3.52 -3.83
C LEU A 166 11.05 -2.87 -5.04
N ALA A 167 12.15 -3.46 -5.53
CA ALA A 167 12.84 -2.96 -6.72
C ALA A 167 11.94 -2.97 -7.96
N VAL A 168 11.17 -4.03 -8.18
CA VAL A 168 10.18 -4.13 -9.28
C VAL A 168 9.15 -3.01 -9.18
N VAL A 169 8.57 -2.80 -8.00
CA VAL A 169 7.57 -1.73 -7.78
C VAL A 169 8.18 -0.36 -8.04
N LEU A 170 9.39 -0.10 -7.53
CA LEU A 170 10.09 1.17 -7.76
C LEU A 170 10.40 1.41 -9.24
N VAL A 171 10.88 0.39 -9.96
CA VAL A 171 11.13 0.48 -11.40
C VAL A 171 9.85 0.82 -12.15
N VAL A 172 8.73 0.17 -11.84
CA VAL A 172 7.43 0.45 -12.48
C VAL A 172 6.98 1.89 -12.20
N ILE A 173 7.13 2.37 -10.97
CA ILE A 173 6.81 3.76 -10.59
C ILE A 173 7.72 4.73 -11.35
N ILE A 174 9.04 4.54 -11.30
CA ILE A 174 10.02 5.42 -11.96
C ILE A 174 9.80 5.44 -13.48
N TYR A 175 9.58 4.27 -14.09
CA TYR A 175 9.25 4.17 -15.51
C TYR A 175 7.94 4.91 -15.81
N GLY A 176 6.94 4.73 -14.94
CA GLY A 176 5.69 5.47 -15.02
C GLY A 176 5.88 6.99 -14.91
N LEU A 177 6.78 7.47 -14.07
CA LEU A 177 7.07 8.89 -13.89
C LEU A 177 7.90 9.49 -15.03
N ARG A 178 8.82 8.72 -15.64
CA ARG A 178 9.81 9.22 -16.61
C ARG A 178 9.38 9.13 -18.07
N ARG A 179 8.39 8.28 -18.39
CA ARG A 179 7.99 8.12 -19.79
C ARG A 179 7.27 9.37 -20.29
N ASP A 180 7.79 10.02 -21.34
CA ASP A 180 7.18 11.18 -21.97
C ASP A 180 5.79 10.86 -22.54
N SER A 181 4.85 11.76 -22.26
CA SER A 181 3.45 11.62 -22.73
C SER A 181 3.22 12.31 -24.08
N GLY A 182 4.27 12.89 -24.68
CA GLY A 182 4.14 13.78 -25.86
C GLY A 182 3.65 15.17 -25.47
N PRO A 183 3.54 16.07 -26.45
CA PRO A 183 3.02 17.41 -26.23
C PRO A 183 1.52 17.33 -25.92
N GLU A 184 1.17 17.43 -24.66
CA GLU A 184 -0.20 17.50 -24.20
C GLU A 184 -0.44 18.89 -23.60
N GLU A 185 -1.59 19.49 -23.90
CA GLU A 185 -1.98 20.75 -23.30
C GLU A 185 -1.89 20.68 -21.77
N ALA A 186 -1.37 21.75 -21.17
CA ALA A 186 -1.21 21.81 -19.72
C ALA A 186 -2.58 21.52 -19.05
N PRO A 187 -2.65 20.52 -18.17
CA PRO A 187 -3.93 20.12 -17.59
C PRO A 187 -4.48 21.23 -16.71
N VAL A 188 -5.77 21.50 -16.83
CA VAL A 188 -6.48 22.37 -15.89
C VAL A 188 -6.46 21.72 -14.51
N ARG A 189 -5.83 22.38 -13.54
CA ARG A 189 -5.61 21.87 -12.18
C ARG A 189 -6.35 22.72 -11.16
N ALA A 190 -6.84 22.06 -10.11
CA ALA A 190 -7.46 22.76 -8.98
C ALA A 190 -6.42 23.43 -8.08
N LEU A 191 -5.20 22.87 -7.99
CA LEU A 191 -4.12 23.40 -7.16
C LEU A 191 -3.04 24.10 -8.00
N ARG A 192 -2.62 25.28 -7.55
CA ARG A 192 -1.43 25.98 -8.06
C ARG A 192 -0.15 25.25 -7.64
N PRO A 193 0.98 25.39 -8.35
CA PRO A 193 2.24 24.73 -7.99
C PRO A 193 2.67 24.95 -6.53
N ARG A 194 2.55 26.18 -6.01
CA ARG A 194 2.87 26.50 -4.60
C ARG A 194 1.98 25.74 -3.62
N GLU A 195 0.69 25.62 -3.92
CA GLU A 195 -0.26 24.90 -3.06
C GLU A 195 0.05 23.41 -3.02
N ARG A 196 0.49 22.81 -4.12
CA ARG A 196 0.93 21.40 -4.17
C ARG A 196 2.10 21.16 -3.20
N HIS A 197 3.12 22.04 -3.23
CA HIS A 197 4.25 21.95 -2.30
C HIS A 197 3.80 22.07 -0.83
N VAL A 198 2.86 22.97 -0.54
CA VAL A 198 2.30 23.11 0.80
C VAL A 198 1.61 21.81 1.24
N TRP A 199 0.82 21.17 0.37
CA TRP A 199 0.17 19.90 0.71
C TRP A 199 1.15 18.74 0.88
N ILE A 200 2.20 18.67 0.07
CA ILE A 200 3.28 17.66 0.23
C ILE A 200 3.99 17.88 1.56
N LEU A 201 4.33 19.13 1.89
CA LEU A 201 4.96 19.46 3.18
C LEU A 201 4.02 19.15 4.36
N THR A 202 2.75 19.49 4.24
CA THR A 202 1.73 19.15 5.25
C THR A 202 1.68 17.64 5.50
N TYR A 203 1.72 16.84 4.42
CA TYR A 203 1.80 15.38 4.55
C TYR A 203 3.07 14.94 5.28
N ALA A 204 4.23 15.44 4.88
CA ALA A 204 5.50 15.05 5.49
C ALA A 204 5.56 15.40 6.98
N VAL A 205 5.13 16.61 7.34
CA VAL A 205 5.07 17.06 8.75
C VAL A 205 4.07 16.21 9.55
N THR A 206 2.86 16.02 9.03
CA THR A 206 1.82 15.22 9.72
C THR A 206 2.27 13.77 9.90
N ALA A 207 2.88 13.18 8.89
CA ALA A 207 3.40 11.81 8.95
C ALA A 207 4.50 11.67 10.02
N SER A 208 5.42 12.64 10.08
CA SER A 208 6.51 12.65 11.08
C SER A 208 5.97 12.82 12.50
N LEU A 209 5.03 13.74 12.71
CA LEU A 209 4.40 13.97 14.02
C LEU A 209 3.62 12.72 14.48
N LEU A 210 2.83 12.11 13.61
CA LEU A 210 2.07 10.91 13.94
C LEU A 210 2.99 9.70 14.17
N ALA A 211 4.06 9.55 13.39
CA ALA A 211 5.05 8.50 13.63
C ALA A 211 5.73 8.67 15.01
N GLY A 212 6.13 9.89 15.36
CA GLY A 212 6.65 10.21 16.67
C GLY A 212 5.65 9.92 17.79
N LEU A 213 4.38 10.32 17.62
CA LEU A 213 3.31 10.05 18.57
C LEU A 213 3.10 8.54 18.76
N PHE A 214 3.02 7.75 17.68
CA PHE A 214 2.88 6.29 17.77
C PHE A 214 4.09 5.63 18.44
N LEU A 215 5.28 6.21 18.29
CA LEU A 215 6.48 5.70 18.96
C LEU A 215 6.43 6.00 20.47
N VAL A 216 6.07 7.23 20.85
CA VAL A 216 5.96 7.67 22.25
C VAL A 216 4.83 6.94 23.01
N MET A 217 3.70 6.69 22.34
CA MET A 217 2.58 5.93 22.94
C MET A 217 2.95 4.47 23.26
N ARG A 218 4.02 3.95 22.72
CA ARG A 218 4.61 2.67 23.14
C ARG A 218 5.41 2.88 24.41
N ARG A 219 5.22 1.99 25.39
CA ARG A 219 6.04 2.05 26.64
C ARG A 219 7.52 2.02 26.25
N PRO A 220 8.34 2.95 26.75
CA PRO A 220 9.78 3.03 26.41
C PRO A 220 10.54 1.71 26.64
N SER A 221 10.17 0.94 27.67
CA SER A 221 10.72 -0.39 27.95
C SER A 221 10.51 -1.40 26.82
N HIS A 222 9.44 -1.23 26.03
CA HIS A 222 9.17 -2.07 24.84
C HIS A 222 9.88 -1.58 23.58
N VAL A 223 10.43 -0.36 23.59
CA VAL A 223 11.14 0.20 22.43
C VAL A 223 12.64 0.07 22.61
N PHE A 224 13.18 0.38 23.80
CA PHE A 224 14.61 0.53 24.03
C PHE A 224 15.24 -0.60 24.87
N GLY A 225 14.44 -1.52 25.43
CA GLY A 225 14.94 -2.60 26.30
C GLY A 225 15.33 -3.89 25.57
N HIS A 226 15.35 -3.92 24.23
CA HIS A 226 15.58 -5.10 23.42
C HIS A 226 16.68 -4.89 22.37
N SER A 227 16.96 -5.92 21.56
CA SER A 227 17.95 -5.85 20.49
C SER A 227 17.72 -4.69 19.50
N ILE A 228 18.78 -4.23 18.84
CA ILE A 228 18.74 -3.18 17.81
C ILE A 228 17.71 -3.51 16.72
N ALA A 229 17.62 -4.80 16.30
CA ALA A 229 16.64 -5.26 15.33
C ALA A 229 15.20 -5.02 15.78
N PHE A 230 14.91 -5.24 17.06
CA PHE A 230 13.58 -4.98 17.62
C PHE A 230 13.25 -3.47 17.65
N MET A 231 14.23 -2.62 17.98
CA MET A 231 14.07 -1.16 17.92
C MET A 231 13.76 -0.69 16.50
N ILE A 232 14.54 -1.14 15.51
CA ILE A 232 14.33 -0.81 14.10
C ILE A 232 12.92 -1.22 13.65
N GLY A 233 12.48 -2.44 14.01
CA GLY A 233 11.13 -2.93 13.72
C GLY A 233 10.01 -2.06 14.30
N ASN A 234 10.19 -1.58 15.55
CA ASN A 234 9.20 -0.69 16.18
C ASN A 234 9.16 0.70 15.53
N ILE A 235 10.32 1.26 15.18
CA ILE A 235 10.40 2.53 14.46
C ILE A 235 9.75 2.39 13.07
N ALA A 236 10.05 1.33 12.33
CA ALA A 236 9.47 1.07 11.03
C ALA A 236 7.94 0.97 11.08
N ILE A 237 7.38 0.26 12.06
CA ILE A 237 5.92 0.15 12.23
C ILE A 237 5.31 1.50 12.64
N ALA A 238 5.94 2.25 13.54
CA ALA A 238 5.46 3.58 13.92
C ALA A 238 5.44 4.54 12.72
N THR A 239 6.51 4.52 11.92
CA THR A 239 6.61 5.31 10.69
C THR A 239 5.54 4.91 9.70
N LEU A 240 5.33 3.62 9.45
CA LEU A 240 4.29 3.12 8.55
C LEU A 240 2.88 3.57 8.98
N ARG A 241 2.58 3.48 10.27
CA ARG A 241 1.31 3.98 10.86
C ARG A 241 1.16 5.49 10.68
N GLY A 242 2.22 6.24 10.96
CA GLY A 242 2.24 7.69 10.79
C GLY A 242 1.97 8.10 9.35
N CYS A 243 2.65 7.46 8.40
CA CYS A 243 2.45 7.69 6.97
C CYS A 243 1.03 7.34 6.52
N ALA A 244 0.50 6.19 6.93
CA ALA A 244 -0.86 5.77 6.56
C ALA A 244 -1.93 6.71 7.12
N ALA A 245 -1.84 7.08 8.40
CA ALA A 245 -2.76 7.99 9.04
C ALA A 245 -2.68 9.40 8.43
N ALA A 246 -1.47 9.92 8.18
CA ALA A 246 -1.27 11.20 7.52
C ALA A 246 -1.83 11.20 6.10
N LEU A 247 -1.63 10.13 5.34
CA LEU A 247 -2.18 9.99 3.99
C LEU A 247 -3.71 10.13 4.00
N ILE A 248 -4.38 9.49 4.93
CA ILE A 248 -5.84 9.60 5.07
C ILE A 248 -6.24 11.02 5.48
N LEU A 249 -5.67 11.56 6.56
CA LEU A 249 -6.04 12.87 7.11
C LEU A 249 -5.81 14.00 6.10
N VAL A 250 -4.64 14.03 5.47
CA VAL A 250 -4.29 15.06 4.49
C VAL A 250 -5.14 14.93 3.22
N SER A 251 -5.42 13.69 2.79
CA SER A 251 -6.30 13.45 1.65
C SER A 251 -7.75 13.87 1.93
N VAL A 252 -8.25 13.67 3.16
CA VAL A 252 -9.56 14.18 3.58
C VAL A 252 -9.57 15.72 3.52
N GLY A 253 -8.60 16.38 4.15
CA GLY A 253 -8.49 17.84 4.15
C GLY A 253 -8.41 18.42 2.73
N LEU A 254 -7.57 17.83 1.88
CA LEU A 254 -7.47 18.25 0.49
C LEU A 254 -8.77 18.00 -0.29
N SER A 255 -9.41 16.85 -0.10
CA SER A 255 -10.69 16.54 -0.75
C SER A 255 -11.81 17.51 -0.36
N VAL A 256 -11.88 17.91 0.90
CA VAL A 256 -12.84 18.93 1.39
C VAL A 256 -12.56 20.27 0.69
N ARG A 257 -11.29 20.70 0.66
CA ARG A 257 -10.90 21.95 -0.02
C ARG A 257 -11.22 21.94 -1.51
N LEU A 258 -10.95 20.82 -2.20
CA LEU A 258 -11.23 20.67 -3.62
C LEU A 258 -12.72 20.78 -3.93
N ARG A 259 -13.59 20.16 -3.11
CA ARG A 259 -15.04 20.25 -3.28
C ARG A 259 -15.60 21.64 -3.04
N ALA A 260 -14.96 22.42 -2.17
CA ALA A 260 -15.31 23.82 -1.94
C ALA A 260 -14.86 24.77 -3.10
N ASN A 261 -14.08 24.26 -4.06
CA ASN A 261 -13.61 25.04 -5.20
C ASN A 261 -14.63 24.95 -6.36
N PRO A 262 -15.25 26.08 -6.78
CA PRO A 262 -16.30 26.08 -7.82
C PRO A 262 -15.82 25.54 -9.18
N PHE A 263 -14.53 25.67 -9.52
CA PHE A 263 -13.96 25.06 -10.73
C PHE A 263 -13.91 23.54 -10.67
N TRP A 264 -13.84 22.96 -9.49
CA TRP A 264 -13.85 21.52 -9.28
C TRP A 264 -15.25 20.93 -9.39
N SER A 265 -16.26 21.59 -8.84
CA SER A 265 -17.68 21.15 -8.89
C SER A 265 -18.19 21.13 -10.33
N ALA A 266 -17.94 22.19 -11.09
CA ALA A 266 -18.37 22.28 -12.50
C ALA A 266 -17.79 21.16 -13.40
N ARG A 267 -16.56 20.70 -13.13
CA ARG A 267 -15.92 19.63 -13.90
C ARG A 267 -16.50 18.24 -13.64
N ASN A 268 -16.97 17.99 -12.41
CA ASN A 268 -17.52 16.68 -12.05
C ASN A 268 -19.02 16.53 -12.38
N GLU A 269 -19.69 17.62 -12.72
CA GLU A 269 -21.07 17.60 -13.21
C GLU A 269 -21.15 17.34 -14.73
N SER A 270 -20.03 17.47 -15.45
CA SER A 270 -19.93 17.25 -16.90
C SER A 270 -19.41 15.85 -17.30
N THR A 271 -19.13 14.97 -16.35
CA THR A 271 -18.69 13.56 -16.55
C THR A 271 -19.68 12.58 -15.97
#